data_981845d487fcf01642420129cbeed87b
#
_entry.id   981845d487fcf01642420129cbeed87b
#
_cell.length_a   1.000
_cell.length_b   1.000
_cell.length_c   1.000
_cell.angle_alpha   90.00
_cell.angle_beta   90.00
_cell.angle_gamma   90.00
#
_symmetry.space_group_name_H-M   'P 1'
#
loop_
_entity.id
_entity.type
_entity.pdbx_description
1 polymer ?
#
loop_
_entity_poly.entity_id
_entity_poly.type
_entity_poly.pdbx_seq_one_letter_code
_entity_poly.pdbx_strand_id
1 'polypeptide(L)'
;MAIRTYKKGTAVTLSTNFKSTEFDCHGSGCCSSTKVDEKLVEYLQKIRDHFGKSVNINSGYRCKTHNAAVGGASASNHMEGKAADIRISGVTPLEVAQYAEHIGMLGIGVYSWGVHVDTRTSKYFWYDGGASNVKTFGGTFKEEEKKEENHVETIIKEMYRVRKSWADAKSQIGAYTVLQNAKNACNKAGTDYYVFNSKGEVVYPTTIETPKEEVKLNTSAADPKKMWDYFKSKGLNDYGVAGLMGNLYAESGLRACNL
;
A
#
# COMPACT_ATOMS: atom_id res chain seq x y z
N MET A 1 -17.18 15.94 2.55
CA MET A 1 -17.22 14.62 1.90
C MET A 1 -18.52 13.94 2.27
N ALA A 2 -19.06 13.10 1.38
CA ALA A 2 -20.41 12.56 1.50
C ALA A 2 -20.39 11.09 1.91
N ILE A 3 -21.44 10.66 2.63
CA ILE A 3 -21.74 9.25 2.84
C ILE A 3 -22.54 8.78 1.63
N ARG A 4 -22.02 7.79 0.92
CA ARG A 4 -22.71 7.19 -0.25
C ARG A 4 -23.31 5.85 0.10
N THR A 5 -24.41 5.54 -0.58
CA THR A 5 -25.12 4.27 -0.43
C THR A 5 -24.96 3.45 -1.72
N TYR A 6 -24.56 2.20 -1.56
CA TYR A 6 -24.34 1.25 -2.63
C TYR A 6 -25.29 0.05 -2.45
N LYS A 7 -25.61 -0.63 -3.54
CA LYS A 7 -26.33 -1.91 -3.47
C LYS A 7 -25.35 -2.97 -2.94
N LYS A 8 -25.71 -3.66 -1.86
CA LYS A 8 -24.91 -4.74 -1.28
C LYS A 8 -24.63 -5.82 -2.32
N GLY A 9 -23.40 -6.32 -2.35
CA GLY A 9 -22.93 -7.32 -3.32
C GLY A 9 -22.61 -6.77 -4.71
N THR A 10 -22.74 -5.45 -4.94
CA THR A 10 -22.36 -4.83 -6.22
C THR A 10 -21.06 -4.08 -6.06
N ALA A 11 -20.00 -4.55 -6.73
CA ALA A 11 -18.67 -3.97 -6.64
C ALA A 11 -18.59 -2.65 -7.43
N VAL A 12 -18.45 -1.53 -6.71
CA VAL A 12 -18.16 -0.21 -7.27
C VAL A 12 -16.78 0.20 -6.80
N THR A 13 -15.91 0.68 -7.70
CA THR A 13 -14.58 1.19 -7.34
C THR A 13 -14.71 2.49 -6.57
N LEU A 14 -14.18 2.53 -5.35
CA LEU A 14 -14.19 3.69 -4.46
C LEU A 14 -12.89 4.47 -4.51
N SER A 15 -11.76 3.75 -4.62
CA SER A 15 -10.43 4.31 -4.80
C SER A 15 -9.57 3.31 -5.59
N THR A 16 -8.27 3.58 -5.73
CA THR A 16 -7.34 2.68 -6.44
C THR A 16 -7.37 1.25 -5.92
N ASN A 17 -7.53 1.05 -4.61
CA ASN A 17 -7.42 -0.27 -3.98
C ASN A 17 -8.70 -0.75 -3.28
N PHE A 18 -9.76 0.06 -3.22
CA PHE A 18 -10.97 -0.28 -2.46
C PHE A 18 -12.22 -0.30 -3.32
N LYS A 19 -13.08 -1.30 -3.06
CA LYS A 19 -14.40 -1.46 -3.66
C LYS A 19 -15.49 -1.43 -2.59
N SER A 20 -16.70 -1.04 -2.97
CA SER A 20 -17.85 -0.96 -2.06
C SER A 20 -18.19 -2.28 -1.37
N THR A 21 -17.96 -3.41 -2.05
CA THR A 21 -18.23 -4.75 -1.49
C THR A 21 -17.36 -5.13 -0.30
N GLU A 22 -16.18 -4.51 -0.15
CA GLU A 22 -15.32 -4.75 1.01
C GLU A 22 -15.91 -4.15 2.31
N PHE A 23 -16.83 -3.19 2.17
CA PHE A 23 -17.54 -2.56 3.28
C PHE A 23 -18.90 -3.19 3.56
N ASP A 24 -19.30 -4.22 2.84
CA ASP A 24 -20.62 -4.82 2.96
C ASP A 24 -20.88 -5.35 4.38
N CYS A 25 -22.12 -5.17 4.84
CA CYS A 25 -22.56 -5.73 6.09
C CYS A 25 -22.55 -7.27 6.05
N HIS A 26 -21.86 -7.91 6.98
CA HIS A 26 -21.68 -9.37 7.01
C HIS A 26 -22.90 -10.13 7.54
N GLY A 27 -23.93 -9.43 8.06
CA GLY A 27 -25.16 -10.09 8.50
C GLY A 27 -25.91 -10.74 7.31
N SER A 28 -26.31 -11.99 7.49
CA SER A 28 -27.06 -12.73 6.46
C SER A 28 -28.45 -12.13 6.28
N GLY A 29 -28.80 -11.73 5.06
CA GLY A 29 -30.13 -11.22 4.71
C GLY A 29 -30.61 -9.97 5.47
N CYS A 30 -29.77 -9.35 6.30
CA CYS A 30 -30.15 -8.28 7.23
C CYS A 30 -30.34 -6.90 6.56
N CYS A 31 -29.78 -6.68 5.37
CA CYS A 31 -29.89 -5.44 4.62
C CYS A 31 -29.51 -5.65 3.16
N SER A 32 -29.97 -4.73 2.30
CA SER A 32 -29.74 -4.75 0.84
C SER A 32 -28.78 -3.64 0.37
N SER A 33 -28.29 -2.81 1.29
CA SER A 33 -27.44 -1.68 0.96
C SER A 33 -26.26 -1.56 1.93
N THR A 34 -25.21 -0.93 1.45
CA THR A 34 -23.97 -0.61 2.17
C THR A 34 -23.76 0.90 2.13
N LYS A 35 -23.47 1.50 3.28
CA LYS A 35 -23.09 2.91 3.37
C LYS A 35 -21.58 3.02 3.53
N VAL A 36 -20.96 3.98 2.85
CA VAL A 36 -19.52 4.24 2.96
C VAL A 36 -19.27 5.75 2.93
N ASP A 37 -18.53 6.24 3.91
CA ASP A 37 -18.02 7.61 3.93
C ASP A 37 -16.80 7.74 3.01
N GLU A 38 -16.86 8.68 2.07
CA GLU A 38 -15.75 8.96 1.14
C GLU A 38 -14.45 9.32 1.90
N LYS A 39 -14.57 10.02 3.03
CA LYS A 39 -13.43 10.38 3.88
C LYS A 39 -12.76 9.15 4.50
N LEU A 40 -13.54 8.14 4.90
CA LEU A 40 -13.01 6.87 5.40
C LEU A 40 -12.17 6.18 4.31
N VAL A 41 -12.69 6.12 3.08
CA VAL A 41 -11.97 5.51 1.94
C VAL A 41 -10.67 6.25 1.65
N GLU A 42 -10.65 7.57 1.71
CA GLU A 42 -9.43 8.38 1.54
C GLU A 42 -8.38 8.04 2.59
N TYR A 43 -8.76 7.94 3.86
CA TYR A 43 -7.84 7.57 4.94
C TYR A 43 -7.33 6.13 4.78
N LEU A 44 -8.19 5.19 4.42
CA LEU A 44 -7.80 3.79 4.18
C LEU A 44 -6.84 3.67 3.00
N GLN A 45 -7.04 4.49 1.94
CA GLN A 45 -6.11 4.53 0.80
C GLN A 45 -4.73 5.06 1.24
N LYS A 46 -4.66 6.12 2.06
CA LYS A 46 -3.39 6.63 2.62
C LYS A 46 -2.68 5.57 3.47
N ILE A 47 -3.42 4.83 4.30
CA ILE A 47 -2.87 3.72 5.08
C ILE A 47 -2.31 2.63 4.14
N ARG A 48 -3.07 2.27 3.12
CA ARG A 48 -2.66 1.29 2.10
C ARG A 48 -1.37 1.69 1.39
N ASP A 49 -1.28 2.95 0.99
CA ASP A 49 -0.14 3.50 0.24
C ASP A 49 1.11 3.55 1.12
N HIS A 50 0.96 3.99 2.38
CA HIS A 50 2.07 4.07 3.33
C HIS A 50 2.72 2.70 3.61
N PHE A 51 1.91 1.70 3.94
CA PHE A 51 2.45 0.37 4.25
C PHE A 51 2.80 -0.46 3.01
N GLY A 52 2.34 -0.07 1.81
CA GLY A 52 2.55 -0.83 0.58
C GLY A 52 1.92 -2.22 0.58
N LYS A 53 1.01 -2.52 1.54
CA LYS A 53 0.43 -3.83 1.80
C LYS A 53 -1.09 -3.78 1.75
N SER A 54 -1.74 -4.92 1.50
CA SER A 54 -3.21 -5.00 1.49
C SER A 54 -3.79 -4.66 2.86
N VAL A 55 -4.75 -3.74 2.87
CA VAL A 55 -5.59 -3.44 4.03
C VAL A 55 -6.84 -4.31 3.93
N ASN A 56 -6.99 -5.27 4.83
CA ASN A 56 -8.17 -6.13 4.89
C ASN A 56 -9.22 -5.48 5.78
N ILE A 57 -10.42 -5.27 5.27
CA ILE A 57 -11.56 -4.75 6.02
C ILE A 57 -12.30 -5.93 6.64
N ASN A 58 -12.10 -6.14 7.94
CA ASN A 58 -12.76 -7.20 8.69
C ASN A 58 -14.23 -6.88 8.99
N SER A 59 -14.56 -5.59 9.14
CA SER A 59 -15.92 -5.10 9.31
C SER A 59 -16.01 -3.66 8.81
N GLY A 60 -16.83 -3.41 7.82
CA GLY A 60 -17.16 -2.07 7.33
C GLY A 60 -18.51 -1.61 7.86
N TYR A 61 -19.50 -1.40 6.96
CA TYR A 61 -20.87 -1.05 7.32
C TYR A 61 -21.56 -2.17 8.09
N ARG A 62 -22.28 -1.81 9.14
CA ARG A 62 -23.19 -2.71 9.88
C ARG A 62 -24.60 -2.14 9.90
N CYS A 63 -25.58 -2.86 9.38
CA CYS A 63 -26.96 -2.47 9.61
C CYS A 63 -27.34 -2.62 11.08
N LYS A 64 -28.42 -1.96 11.50
CA LYS A 64 -28.85 -1.95 12.90
C LYS A 64 -29.02 -3.38 13.48
N THR A 65 -29.62 -4.28 12.70
CA THR A 65 -29.84 -5.68 13.11
C THR A 65 -28.51 -6.40 13.34
N HIS A 66 -27.58 -6.30 12.37
CA HIS A 66 -26.27 -6.95 12.51
C HIS A 66 -25.44 -6.33 13.64
N ASN A 67 -25.47 -5.00 13.78
CA ASN A 67 -24.74 -4.32 14.86
C ASN A 67 -25.23 -4.79 16.25
N ALA A 68 -26.53 -4.95 16.45
CA ALA A 68 -27.08 -5.49 17.67
C ALA A 68 -26.68 -6.96 17.90
N ALA A 69 -26.70 -7.78 16.85
CA ALA A 69 -26.33 -9.20 16.93
C ALA A 69 -24.86 -9.43 17.32
N VAL A 70 -23.95 -8.51 16.96
CA VAL A 70 -22.52 -8.58 17.34
C VAL A 70 -22.17 -7.78 18.59
N GLY A 71 -23.17 -7.30 19.36
CA GLY A 71 -22.95 -6.53 20.59
C GLY A 71 -22.34 -5.14 20.35
N GLY A 72 -22.52 -4.57 19.17
CA GLY A 72 -22.00 -3.24 18.85
C GLY A 72 -22.74 -2.12 19.58
N ALA A 73 -22.04 -1.01 19.86
CA ALA A 73 -22.63 0.16 20.52
C ALA A 73 -23.87 0.69 19.79
N SER A 74 -24.86 1.19 20.52
CA SER A 74 -26.12 1.68 19.96
C SER A 74 -25.96 2.89 19.02
N ALA A 75 -24.87 3.67 19.19
CA ALA A 75 -24.49 4.80 18.34
C ALA A 75 -23.18 4.52 17.57
N SER A 76 -23.05 3.31 17.01
CA SER A 76 -21.84 2.87 16.32
C SER A 76 -21.64 3.59 14.98
N ASN A 77 -20.43 4.11 14.73
CA ASN A 77 -20.04 4.69 13.44
C ASN A 77 -20.09 3.68 12.26
N HIS A 78 -20.02 2.37 12.54
CA HIS A 78 -20.26 1.35 11.54
C HIS A 78 -21.66 1.43 10.94
N MET A 79 -22.70 1.78 11.72
CA MET A 79 -24.06 1.91 11.23
C MET A 79 -24.27 3.12 10.30
N GLU A 80 -23.36 4.07 10.36
CA GLU A 80 -23.37 5.23 9.49
C GLU A 80 -22.46 5.10 8.27
N GLY A 81 -21.69 3.99 8.18
CA GLY A 81 -20.67 3.79 7.15
C GLY A 81 -19.41 4.62 7.35
N LYS A 82 -19.20 5.13 8.55
CA LYS A 82 -18.07 5.99 8.95
C LYS A 82 -16.90 5.23 9.59
N ALA A 83 -17.01 3.92 9.77
CA ALA A 83 -16.01 3.13 10.47
C ALA A 83 -15.62 1.86 9.71
N ALA A 84 -14.38 1.43 9.93
CA ALA A 84 -13.88 0.13 9.51
C ALA A 84 -12.99 -0.48 10.60
N ASP A 85 -13.12 -1.78 10.79
CA ASP A 85 -12.19 -2.61 11.55
C ASP A 85 -11.23 -3.25 10.52
N ILE A 86 -9.95 -2.92 10.61
CA ILE A 86 -8.95 -3.27 9.58
C ILE A 86 -7.80 -4.09 10.13
N ARG A 87 -7.16 -4.84 9.24
CA ARG A 87 -5.93 -5.58 9.50
C ARG A 87 -4.98 -5.52 8.32
N ILE A 88 -3.67 -5.39 8.60
CA ILE A 88 -2.61 -5.43 7.60
C ILE A 88 -1.65 -6.58 7.97
N SER A 89 -1.46 -7.53 7.06
CA SER A 89 -0.58 -8.66 7.32
C SER A 89 0.89 -8.22 7.47
N GLY A 90 1.53 -8.65 8.57
CA GLY A 90 2.91 -8.28 8.87
C GLY A 90 3.13 -6.81 9.23
N VAL A 91 2.07 -6.15 9.76
CA VAL A 91 2.13 -4.83 10.43
C VAL A 91 1.38 -4.96 11.75
N THR A 92 1.96 -4.48 12.84
CA THR A 92 1.30 -4.54 14.14
C THR A 92 0.11 -3.58 14.21
N PRO A 93 -0.95 -3.91 14.97
CA PRO A 93 -2.07 -2.97 15.16
C PRO A 93 -1.64 -1.60 15.70
N LEU A 94 -0.62 -1.58 16.56
CA LEU A 94 -0.09 -0.31 17.09
C LEU A 94 0.54 0.56 16.00
N GLU A 95 1.35 -0.01 15.10
CA GLU A 95 1.93 0.74 13.96
C GLU A 95 0.84 1.32 13.05
N VAL A 96 -0.22 0.54 12.78
CA VAL A 96 -1.37 1.03 11.98
C VAL A 96 -2.08 2.17 12.70
N ALA A 97 -2.31 2.06 14.01
CA ALA A 97 -2.96 3.10 14.82
C ALA A 97 -2.14 4.39 14.89
N GLN A 98 -0.83 4.27 15.05
CA GLN A 98 0.11 5.38 15.04
C GLN A 98 0.07 6.14 13.72
N TYR A 99 0.08 5.42 12.59
CA TYR A 99 -0.01 6.06 11.29
C TYR A 99 -1.40 6.68 11.05
N ALA A 100 -2.47 6.01 11.46
CA ALA A 100 -3.83 6.56 11.38
C ALA A 100 -3.97 7.88 12.19
N GLU A 101 -3.35 7.95 13.39
CA GLU A 101 -3.26 9.18 14.17
C GLU A 101 -2.46 10.26 13.43
N HIS A 102 -1.30 9.91 12.86
CA HIS A 102 -0.43 10.83 12.12
C HIS A 102 -1.14 11.50 10.94
N ILE A 103 -1.96 10.76 10.19
CA ILE A 103 -2.73 11.30 9.06
C ILE A 103 -4.01 12.04 9.48
N GLY A 104 -4.26 12.19 10.79
CA GLY A 104 -5.32 13.01 11.34
C GLY A 104 -6.65 12.29 11.56
N MET A 105 -6.69 10.96 11.67
CA MET A 105 -7.89 10.25 12.11
C MET A 105 -8.15 10.51 13.61
N LEU A 106 -9.42 10.68 13.97
CA LEU A 106 -9.82 11.07 15.33
C LEU A 106 -10.51 9.93 16.10
N GLY A 107 -10.95 8.87 15.44
CA GLY A 107 -11.49 7.67 16.07
C GLY A 107 -10.58 6.48 15.78
N ILE A 108 -9.86 5.99 16.82
CA ILE A 108 -8.91 4.88 16.64
C ILE A 108 -8.97 3.96 17.85
N GLY A 109 -9.18 2.66 17.61
CA GLY A 109 -9.15 1.61 18.63
C GLY A 109 -8.17 0.51 18.25
N VAL A 110 -7.30 0.14 19.19
CA VAL A 110 -6.29 -0.91 18.99
C VAL A 110 -6.79 -2.21 19.62
N TYR A 111 -6.92 -3.24 18.80
CA TYR A 111 -7.22 -4.61 19.19
C TYR A 111 -5.98 -5.49 19.09
N SER A 112 -6.00 -6.66 19.70
CA SER A 112 -4.92 -7.63 19.56
C SER A 112 -4.72 -8.15 18.13
N TRP A 113 -5.76 -8.07 17.28
CA TRP A 113 -5.80 -8.60 15.92
C TRP A 113 -5.88 -7.54 14.82
N GLY A 114 -6.15 -6.27 15.14
CA GLY A 114 -6.36 -5.22 14.17
C GLY A 114 -6.67 -3.86 14.78
N VAL A 115 -7.20 -2.95 13.98
CA VAL A 115 -7.47 -1.57 14.38
C VAL A 115 -8.84 -1.14 13.91
N HIS A 116 -9.63 -0.56 14.83
CA HIS A 116 -10.80 0.23 14.48
C HIS A 116 -10.36 1.61 14.05
N VAL A 117 -10.89 2.09 12.95
CA VAL A 117 -10.73 3.48 12.49
C VAL A 117 -12.07 4.08 12.10
N ASP A 118 -12.29 5.36 12.44
CA ASP A 118 -13.52 6.05 12.05
C ASP A 118 -13.31 7.55 11.78
N THR A 119 -14.29 8.17 11.12
CA THR A 119 -14.28 9.57 10.68
C THR A 119 -15.05 10.51 11.61
N ARG A 120 -15.09 10.20 12.93
CA ARG A 120 -15.67 11.11 13.92
C ARG A 120 -14.97 12.48 13.91
N THR A 121 -15.65 13.48 14.46
CA THR A 121 -15.15 14.86 14.51
C THR A 121 -14.45 15.21 15.83
N SER A 122 -14.60 14.37 16.86
CA SER A 122 -13.94 14.51 18.16
C SER A 122 -12.99 13.36 18.42
N LYS A 123 -11.82 13.65 18.95
CA LYS A 123 -10.78 12.64 19.22
C LYS A 123 -11.24 11.65 20.29
N TYR A 124 -11.10 10.35 19.98
CA TYR A 124 -11.29 9.27 20.94
C TYR A 124 -10.43 8.07 20.55
N PHE A 125 -9.43 7.78 21.38
CA PHE A 125 -8.48 6.69 21.17
C PHE A 125 -8.57 5.70 22.32
N TRP A 126 -8.47 4.39 22.04
CA TRP A 126 -8.55 3.36 23.06
C TRP A 126 -7.78 2.11 22.69
N TYR A 127 -7.49 1.31 23.72
CA TYR A 127 -7.04 -0.07 23.58
C TYR A 127 -8.17 -1.00 24.01
N ASP A 128 -8.41 -2.07 23.28
CA ASP A 128 -9.41 -3.10 23.63
C ASP A 128 -9.00 -3.81 24.92
N GLY A 129 -9.94 -3.88 25.88
CA GLY A 129 -9.66 -4.42 27.22
C GLY A 129 -8.70 -3.60 28.09
N GLY A 130 -8.33 -2.38 27.66
CA GLY A 130 -7.34 -1.53 28.32
C GLY A 130 -7.77 -0.08 28.48
N ALA A 131 -6.78 0.84 28.38
CA ALA A 131 -7.00 2.27 28.54
C ALA A 131 -7.92 2.85 27.46
N SER A 132 -8.90 3.64 27.84
CA SER A 132 -9.76 4.42 26.94
C SER A 132 -9.41 5.91 27.01
N ASN A 133 -9.75 6.64 25.94
CA ASN A 133 -9.48 8.08 25.78
C ASN A 133 -8.01 8.44 25.99
N VAL A 134 -7.11 7.62 25.43
CA VAL A 134 -5.67 7.91 25.47
C VAL A 134 -5.35 9.15 24.63
N LYS A 135 -4.33 9.91 25.05
CA LYS A 135 -3.97 11.16 24.35
C LYS A 135 -3.34 10.93 23.00
N THR A 136 -2.54 9.87 22.86
CA THR A 136 -1.80 9.53 21.64
C THR A 136 -1.34 8.08 21.70
N PHE A 137 -1.17 7.46 20.52
CA PHE A 137 -0.47 6.17 20.40
C PHE A 137 1.04 6.37 20.23
N GLY A 138 1.49 7.62 20.11
CA GLY A 138 2.89 7.94 19.81
C GLY A 138 3.25 7.57 18.38
N GLY A 139 4.55 7.38 18.14
CA GLY A 139 5.08 7.12 16.80
C GLY A 139 5.67 8.39 16.18
N THR A 140 6.85 8.25 15.60
CA THR A 140 7.50 9.30 14.83
C THR A 140 7.50 8.88 13.39
N PHE A 141 6.65 9.50 12.59
CA PHE A 141 6.73 9.41 11.14
C PHE A 141 7.57 10.60 10.68
N LYS A 142 8.60 10.34 9.86
CA LYS A 142 9.22 11.43 9.13
C LYS A 142 8.12 12.01 8.26
N GLU A 143 7.82 13.28 8.45
CA GLU A 143 7.08 14.01 7.44
C GLU A 143 7.91 13.87 6.16
N GLU A 144 7.41 13.10 5.21
CA GLU A 144 7.82 13.34 3.84
C GLU A 144 7.43 14.79 3.63
N GLU A 145 8.44 15.66 3.45
CA GLU A 145 8.23 17.08 3.21
C GLU A 145 7.14 17.17 2.13
N LYS A 146 5.92 17.45 2.57
CA LYS A 146 4.93 18.02 1.67
C LYS A 146 5.56 19.33 1.26
N LYS A 147 6.18 19.37 0.11
CA LYS A 147 6.26 20.59 -0.65
C LYS A 147 4.83 21.04 -0.82
N GLU A 148 4.37 21.90 0.08
CA GLU A 148 3.23 22.78 -0.17
C GLU A 148 3.63 23.68 -1.34
N GLU A 149 3.64 23.13 -2.54
CA GLU A 149 3.35 23.91 -3.70
C GLU A 149 1.87 24.28 -3.57
N ASN A 150 1.63 25.57 -3.34
CA ASN A 150 0.34 26.22 -3.56
C ASN A 150 -0.22 25.75 -4.90
N HIS A 151 -1.04 24.70 -4.85
CA HIS A 151 -1.64 24.15 -6.04
C HIS A 151 -3.11 24.59 -6.14
N VAL A 152 -3.29 25.88 -6.49
CA VAL A 152 -4.35 26.25 -7.40
C VAL A 152 -3.81 25.94 -8.79
N GLU A 153 -3.68 24.68 -9.12
CA GLU A 153 -3.42 24.24 -10.48
C GLU A 153 -4.36 23.08 -10.83
N THR A 154 -5.10 23.35 -11.88
CA THR A 154 -5.77 22.42 -12.76
C THR A 154 -5.14 21.03 -12.64
N ILE A 155 -5.94 20.01 -12.34
CA ILE A 155 -5.55 18.60 -12.36
C ILE A 155 -5.02 18.28 -13.79
N ILE A 156 -3.75 18.54 -14.01
CA ILE A 156 -3.05 17.99 -15.17
C ILE A 156 -2.77 16.53 -14.81
N LYS A 157 -3.65 15.66 -15.26
CA LYS A 157 -3.48 14.23 -15.12
C LYS A 157 -2.13 13.87 -15.73
N GLU A 158 -1.14 13.43 -14.91
CA GLU A 158 0.18 13.01 -15.38
C GLU A 158 0.01 12.06 -16.56
N MET A 159 0.72 12.34 -17.65
CA MET A 159 0.64 11.57 -18.88
C MET A 159 2.00 10.94 -19.20
N TYR A 160 2.05 9.64 -19.03
CA TYR A 160 3.25 8.84 -19.36
C TYR A 160 3.26 8.46 -20.83
N ARG A 161 4.32 8.82 -21.56
CA ARG A 161 4.47 8.50 -22.98
C ARG A 161 5.56 7.46 -23.18
N VAL A 162 5.28 6.47 -24.02
CA VAL A 162 6.25 5.42 -24.37
C VAL A 162 6.80 5.73 -25.75
N ARG A 163 8.12 6.05 -25.80
CA ARG A 163 8.84 6.48 -27.00
C ARG A 163 10.28 5.95 -26.99
N LYS A 164 10.96 6.00 -28.14
CA LYS A 164 12.41 5.74 -28.23
C LYS A 164 13.25 6.89 -27.67
N SER A 165 12.82 8.14 -27.87
CA SER A 165 13.35 9.32 -27.20
C SER A 165 12.27 10.38 -27.04
N TRP A 166 12.47 11.35 -26.15
CA TRP A 166 11.49 12.44 -25.96
C TRP A 166 11.28 13.26 -27.22
N ALA A 167 12.36 13.53 -27.97
CA ALA A 167 12.33 14.32 -29.21
C ALA A 167 11.66 13.58 -30.37
N ASP A 168 11.66 12.24 -30.37
CA ASP A 168 11.05 11.43 -31.42
C ASP A 168 9.59 11.14 -31.16
N ALA A 169 8.73 12.13 -31.43
CA ALA A 169 7.28 11.99 -31.27
C ALA A 169 6.66 10.90 -32.16
N LYS A 170 7.33 10.58 -33.31
CA LYS A 170 6.82 9.57 -34.25
C LYS A 170 6.99 8.13 -33.71
N SER A 171 7.94 7.90 -32.82
CA SER A 171 8.13 6.60 -32.17
C SER A 171 7.13 6.32 -31.05
N GLN A 172 6.22 7.24 -30.73
CA GLN A 172 5.29 7.06 -29.65
C GLN A 172 4.32 5.91 -29.92
N ILE A 173 4.36 4.88 -29.07
CA ILE A 173 3.46 3.72 -29.15
C ILE A 173 2.26 3.82 -28.20
N GLY A 174 2.27 4.78 -27.25
CA GLY A 174 1.15 5.00 -26.35
C GLY A 174 1.35 6.16 -25.40
N ALA A 175 0.23 6.61 -24.81
CA ALA A 175 0.18 7.59 -23.75
C ALA A 175 -0.78 7.08 -22.66
N TYR A 176 -0.36 7.08 -21.40
CA TYR A 176 -1.03 6.41 -20.30
C TYR A 176 -1.12 7.34 -19.08
N THR A 177 -2.24 7.32 -18.41
CA THR A 177 -2.44 8.06 -17.14
C THR A 177 -2.00 7.24 -15.92
N VAL A 178 -1.67 5.95 -16.12
CA VAL A 178 -1.19 5.04 -15.09
C VAL A 178 0.21 4.56 -15.48
N LEU A 179 1.20 4.84 -14.63
CA LEU A 179 2.62 4.50 -14.88
C LEU A 179 2.81 2.99 -15.14
N GLN A 180 2.10 2.12 -14.43
CA GLN A 180 2.25 0.67 -14.62
C GLN A 180 1.82 0.22 -16.03
N ASN A 181 0.77 0.83 -16.59
CA ASN A 181 0.34 0.52 -17.96
C ASN A 181 1.39 0.98 -18.98
N ALA A 182 2.01 2.13 -18.75
CA ALA A 182 3.12 2.61 -19.58
C ALA A 182 4.33 1.67 -19.50
N LYS A 183 4.72 1.21 -18.30
CA LYS A 183 5.80 0.22 -18.12
C LYS A 183 5.52 -1.09 -18.85
N ASN A 184 4.29 -1.60 -18.74
CA ASN A 184 3.90 -2.83 -19.45
C ASN A 184 4.00 -2.69 -20.97
N ALA A 185 3.57 -1.55 -21.50
CA ALA A 185 3.69 -1.24 -22.93
C ALA A 185 5.15 -1.08 -23.37
N CYS A 186 5.98 -0.43 -22.56
CA CYS A 186 7.41 -0.28 -22.78
C CYS A 186 8.12 -1.64 -22.85
N ASN A 187 7.87 -2.52 -21.89
CA ASN A 187 8.45 -3.87 -21.86
C ASN A 187 8.04 -4.71 -23.09
N LYS A 188 6.79 -4.54 -23.55
CA LYS A 188 6.29 -5.24 -24.74
C LYS A 188 6.92 -4.70 -26.04
N ALA A 189 7.31 -3.43 -26.07
CA ALA A 189 7.89 -2.78 -27.24
C ALA A 189 9.38 -3.11 -27.45
N GLY A 190 10.09 -3.51 -26.39
CA GLY A 190 11.51 -3.89 -26.44
C GLY A 190 12.45 -2.84 -25.82
N THR A 191 13.75 -3.14 -25.87
CA THR A 191 14.82 -2.42 -25.15
C THR A 191 15.07 -0.98 -25.57
N ASP A 192 14.62 -0.58 -26.77
CA ASP A 192 14.84 0.76 -27.31
C ASP A 192 13.77 1.78 -26.89
N TYR A 193 12.79 1.35 -26.09
CA TYR A 193 11.70 2.20 -25.64
C TYR A 193 11.82 2.60 -24.18
N TYR A 194 11.38 3.82 -23.89
CA TYR A 194 11.43 4.43 -22.57
C TYR A 194 10.07 5.03 -22.22
N VAL A 195 9.74 5.06 -20.94
CA VAL A 195 8.59 5.80 -20.44
C VAL A 195 9.04 7.18 -20.00
N PHE A 196 8.42 8.20 -20.57
CA PHE A 196 8.65 9.61 -20.23
C PHE A 196 7.45 10.17 -19.46
N ASN A 197 7.71 11.00 -18.46
CA ASN A 197 6.67 11.79 -17.79
C ASN A 197 6.28 13.02 -18.66
N SER A 198 5.36 13.84 -18.16
CA SER A 198 4.90 15.05 -18.86
C SER A 198 5.99 16.12 -19.03
N LYS A 199 7.07 16.06 -18.23
CA LYS A 199 8.25 16.95 -18.35
C LYS A 199 9.29 16.43 -19.35
N GLY A 200 9.10 15.23 -19.90
CA GLY A 200 10.07 14.61 -20.81
C GLY A 200 11.22 13.87 -20.11
N GLU A 201 11.10 13.65 -18.79
CA GLU A 201 12.08 12.90 -18.04
C GLU A 201 11.80 11.39 -18.15
N VAL A 202 12.85 10.57 -18.28
CA VAL A 202 12.74 9.11 -18.32
C VAL A 202 12.38 8.61 -16.92
N VAL A 203 11.24 7.96 -16.79
CA VAL A 203 10.76 7.35 -15.52
C VAL A 203 10.79 5.82 -15.54
N TYR A 204 11.12 5.22 -16.70
CA TYR A 204 11.30 3.77 -16.83
C TYR A 204 11.95 3.42 -18.20
N PRO A 205 12.89 2.44 -18.26
CA PRO A 205 13.60 1.89 -17.09
C PRO A 205 14.42 2.98 -16.39
N THR A 206 14.54 2.91 -15.08
CA THR A 206 15.25 3.92 -14.28
C THR A 206 16.77 3.76 -14.30
N THR A 207 17.25 2.65 -14.86
CA THR A 207 18.68 2.42 -15.15
C THR A 207 18.89 2.49 -16.65
N ILE A 208 19.63 3.51 -17.12
CA ILE A 208 20.36 3.40 -18.38
C ILE A 208 21.45 2.37 -18.07
N GLU A 209 21.21 1.09 -18.36
CA GLU A 209 22.30 0.13 -18.41
C GLU A 209 23.24 0.61 -19.53
N THR A 210 24.34 1.24 -19.14
CA THR A 210 25.51 1.26 -20.01
C THR A 210 25.77 -0.16 -20.48
N PRO A 211 26.20 -0.41 -21.75
CA PRO A 211 26.41 -1.75 -22.24
C PRO A 211 27.22 -2.53 -21.22
N LYS A 212 26.67 -3.62 -20.70
CA LYS A 212 27.42 -4.54 -19.85
C LYS A 212 28.61 -5.01 -20.65
N GLU A 213 29.82 -4.64 -20.18
CA GLU A 213 30.98 -5.49 -20.46
C GLU A 213 30.53 -6.93 -20.15
N GLU A 214 30.69 -7.82 -21.10
CA GLU A 214 30.45 -9.26 -20.87
C GLU A 214 31.32 -9.69 -19.69
N VAL A 215 30.70 -9.72 -18.52
CA VAL A 215 31.31 -10.36 -17.35
C VAL A 215 31.33 -11.85 -17.71
N LYS A 216 32.50 -12.35 -18.11
CA LYS A 216 32.72 -13.81 -18.22
C LYS A 216 32.32 -14.41 -16.88
N LEU A 217 31.15 -15.07 -16.85
CA LEU A 217 30.70 -15.78 -15.68
C LEU A 217 31.76 -16.80 -15.28
N ASN A 218 32.40 -16.59 -14.16
CA ASN A 218 33.28 -17.56 -13.58
C ASN A 218 32.44 -18.70 -13.01
N THR A 219 32.42 -19.85 -13.70
CA THR A 219 31.62 -21.02 -13.33
C THR A 219 32.17 -21.78 -12.14
N SER A 220 33.23 -21.30 -11.50
CA SER A 220 33.76 -21.88 -10.26
C SER A 220 32.82 -21.56 -9.07
N ALA A 221 32.77 -22.50 -8.10
CA ALA A 221 32.04 -22.27 -6.86
C ALA A 221 32.53 -20.97 -6.18
N ALA A 222 31.60 -20.14 -5.69
CA ALA A 222 31.95 -18.95 -4.98
C ALA A 222 32.70 -19.32 -3.67
N ASP A 223 33.70 -18.51 -3.30
CA ASP A 223 34.42 -18.66 -2.04
C ASP A 223 33.46 -18.35 -0.87
N PRO A 224 33.07 -19.35 -0.06
CA PRO A 224 32.09 -19.15 1.02
C PRO A 224 32.54 -18.10 2.02
N LYS A 225 33.86 -17.98 2.26
CA LYS A 225 34.38 -16.98 3.19
C LYS A 225 34.17 -15.55 2.66
N LYS A 226 34.44 -15.31 1.39
CA LYS A 226 34.19 -13.97 0.77
C LYS A 226 32.73 -13.61 0.78
N MET A 227 31.84 -14.57 0.55
CA MET A 227 30.39 -14.35 0.64
C MET A 227 29.95 -14.02 2.07
N TRP A 228 30.49 -14.74 3.05
CA TRP A 228 30.26 -14.48 4.47
C TRP A 228 30.67 -13.05 4.84
N ASP A 229 31.91 -12.68 4.52
CA ASP A 229 32.48 -11.36 4.82
C ASP A 229 31.68 -10.23 4.12
N TYR A 230 31.21 -10.46 2.88
CA TYR A 230 30.34 -9.53 2.16
C TYR A 230 29.02 -9.31 2.89
N PHE A 231 28.31 -10.36 3.31
CA PHE A 231 27.03 -10.22 4.01
C PHE A 231 27.20 -9.58 5.39
N LYS A 232 28.29 -9.88 6.08
CA LYS A 232 28.66 -9.19 7.33
C LYS A 232 28.87 -7.69 7.10
N SER A 233 29.53 -7.31 6.02
CA SER A 233 29.74 -5.88 5.66
C SER A 233 28.41 -5.15 5.34
N LYS A 234 27.35 -5.89 5.00
CA LYS A 234 26.00 -5.35 4.78
C LYS A 234 25.13 -5.30 6.04
N GLY A 235 25.71 -5.59 7.20
CA GLY A 235 25.05 -5.45 8.50
C GLY A 235 24.26 -6.69 8.96
N LEU A 236 24.39 -7.84 8.28
CA LEU A 236 23.77 -9.06 8.77
C LEU A 236 24.54 -9.60 9.98
N ASN A 237 23.81 -10.10 10.99
CA ASN A 237 24.41 -10.85 12.09
C ASN A 237 24.75 -12.28 11.66
N ASP A 238 25.47 -13.02 12.48
CA ASP A 238 25.97 -14.37 12.13
C ASP A 238 24.84 -15.36 11.79
N TYR A 239 23.71 -15.29 12.49
CA TYR A 239 22.55 -16.14 12.20
C TYR A 239 21.90 -15.81 10.85
N GLY A 240 21.80 -14.53 10.52
CA GLY A 240 21.28 -14.07 9.23
C GLY A 240 22.19 -14.49 8.07
N VAL A 241 23.50 -14.37 8.23
CA VAL A 241 24.47 -14.82 7.22
C VAL A 241 24.42 -16.35 7.07
N ALA A 242 24.42 -17.09 8.17
CA ALA A 242 24.36 -18.56 8.13
C ALA A 242 23.09 -19.07 7.44
N GLY A 243 21.92 -18.46 7.74
CA GLY A 243 20.64 -18.81 7.09
C GLY A 243 20.65 -18.53 5.58
N LEU A 244 21.15 -17.37 5.17
CA LEU A 244 21.25 -17.01 3.76
C LEU A 244 22.23 -17.89 3.00
N MET A 245 23.41 -18.16 3.58
CA MET A 245 24.42 -19.04 2.99
C MET A 245 23.92 -20.49 2.86
N GLY A 246 23.13 -20.97 3.83
CA GLY A 246 22.51 -22.31 3.79
C GLY A 246 21.52 -22.44 2.63
N ASN A 247 20.67 -21.44 2.42
CA ASN A 247 19.73 -21.42 1.30
C ASN A 247 20.45 -21.38 -0.05
N LEU A 248 21.44 -20.50 -0.21
CA LEU A 248 22.24 -20.38 -1.44
C LEU A 248 22.97 -21.67 -1.75
N TYR A 249 23.50 -22.36 -0.72
CA TYR A 249 24.14 -23.66 -0.91
C TYR A 249 23.15 -24.75 -1.36
N ALA A 250 21.98 -24.80 -0.74
CA ALA A 250 20.94 -25.77 -1.07
C ALA A 250 20.40 -25.60 -2.50
N GLU A 251 20.24 -24.35 -2.96
CA GLU A 251 19.64 -24.04 -4.26
C GLU A 251 20.66 -24.08 -5.41
N SER A 252 21.88 -23.63 -5.19
CA SER A 252 22.85 -23.43 -6.28
C SER A 252 24.20 -24.12 -6.05
N GLY A 253 24.43 -24.72 -4.89
CA GLY A 253 25.77 -25.19 -4.49
C GLY A 253 26.80 -24.06 -4.47
N LEU A 254 26.39 -22.81 -4.21
CA LEU A 254 27.16 -21.58 -4.28
C LEU A 254 27.72 -21.27 -5.68
N ARG A 255 27.07 -21.74 -6.74
CA ARG A 255 27.46 -21.44 -8.13
C ARG A 255 26.55 -20.33 -8.70
N ALA A 256 27.14 -19.25 -9.16
CA ALA A 256 26.41 -18.10 -9.68
C ALA A 256 25.54 -18.38 -10.93
N CYS A 257 25.81 -19.47 -11.64
CA CYS A 257 25.08 -19.85 -12.85
C CYS A 257 23.86 -20.78 -12.60
N ASN A 258 23.59 -21.15 -11.35
CA ASN A 258 22.47 -22.01 -10.96
C ASN A 258 21.32 -21.26 -10.28
N LEU A 259 21.35 -19.90 -10.27
CA LEU A 259 20.31 -19.01 -9.72
C LEU A 259 19.50 -18.36 -10.83
#